data_9e22fc6ae2373d46a293fafa6b93208b
#
_entry.id   9e22fc6ae2373d46a293fafa6b93208b
#
_cell.length_a   1.000
_cell.length_b   1.000
_cell.length_c   1.000
_cell.angle_alpha   90.00
_cell.angle_beta   90.00
_cell.angle_gamma   90.00
#
_symmetry.space_group_name_H-M   'P 1'
#
loop_
_entity.id
_entity.type
_entity.pdbx_description
1 polymer ?
#
loop_
_entity_poly.entity_id
_entity_poly.type
_entity_poly.pdbx_seq_one_letter_code
_entity_poly.pdbx_strand_id
1 'polypeptide(L)'
;MLIMKFIIIFMKKIIFLDFDGVLNTEFYQEVLNQQCKNWQDEHGALFDSNAVKQLKRIIDATNADIVVESSWKYLGLDAMKELWEVRNLPGRIIDITPSTISDEYLLSSDLENIHPSMLHCKGIEISSWLSKFETQDIRYVIIDDEYVILDSQLPHFILINPYEGITEEKANQVISILNE
;
A
#
# COMPACT_ATOMS: atom_id res chain seq x y z
N MET A 1 31.60 32.88 -12.61
CA MET A 1 30.88 32.53 -11.37
C MET A 1 29.87 31.49 -11.75
N LEU A 2 30.21 30.20 -11.53
CA LEU A 2 29.37 29.06 -11.91
C LEU A 2 28.30 28.90 -10.82
N ILE A 3 27.04 29.16 -11.14
CA ILE A 3 25.91 28.89 -10.24
C ILE A 3 25.65 27.40 -10.33
N MET A 4 26.16 26.60 -9.36
CA MET A 4 25.75 25.22 -9.17
C MET A 4 24.26 25.23 -8.82
N LYS A 5 23.40 24.88 -9.79
CA LYS A 5 22.01 24.53 -9.50
C LYS A 5 22.04 23.23 -8.68
N PHE A 6 21.82 23.31 -7.39
CA PHE A 6 21.45 22.16 -6.57
C PHE A 6 20.08 21.68 -7.07
N ILE A 7 20.08 20.59 -7.83
CA ILE A 7 18.86 19.83 -8.10
C ILE A 7 18.56 19.10 -6.80
N ILE A 8 17.63 19.64 -6.02
CA ILE A 8 17.06 18.90 -4.90
C ILE A 8 16.21 17.79 -5.54
N ILE A 9 16.78 16.60 -5.63
CA ILE A 9 16.02 15.40 -6.02
C ILE A 9 15.12 15.08 -4.81
N PHE A 10 13.85 15.43 -4.91
CA PHE A 10 12.87 14.98 -3.93
C PHE A 10 12.66 13.49 -4.13
N MET A 11 13.22 12.69 -3.23
CA MET A 11 12.95 11.25 -3.17
C MET A 11 11.46 11.03 -2.96
N LYS A 12 10.82 10.31 -3.88
CA LYS A 12 9.39 10.00 -3.79
C LYS A 12 9.21 8.85 -2.79
N LYS A 13 8.30 9.03 -1.82
CA LYS A 13 7.97 8.01 -0.82
C LYS A 13 6.61 7.42 -1.14
N ILE A 14 6.53 6.09 -1.18
CA ILE A 14 5.33 5.35 -1.59
C ILE A 14 4.97 4.31 -0.54
N ILE A 15 3.68 4.22 -0.22
CA ILE A 15 3.09 3.13 0.54
C ILE A 15 2.24 2.30 -0.43
N PHE A 16 2.62 1.03 -0.67
CA PHE A 16 1.72 0.05 -1.25
C PHE A 16 0.85 -0.48 -0.13
N LEU A 17 -0.44 -0.21 -0.19
CA LEU A 17 -1.37 -0.39 0.92
C LEU A 17 -2.46 -1.38 0.58
N ASP A 18 -2.56 -2.45 1.36
CA ASP A 18 -3.74 -3.28 1.40
C ASP A 18 -4.79 -2.69 2.37
N PHE A 19 -6.04 -3.11 2.22
CA PHE A 19 -7.14 -2.65 3.05
C PHE A 19 -7.68 -3.73 3.99
N ASP A 20 -7.94 -4.93 3.45
CA ASP A 20 -8.47 -6.04 4.23
C ASP A 20 -7.41 -6.52 5.24
N GLY A 21 -7.80 -6.75 6.49
CA GLY A 21 -6.85 -7.08 7.55
C GLY A 21 -5.89 -5.95 7.97
N VAL A 22 -5.78 -4.85 7.19
CA VAL A 22 -4.84 -3.74 7.42
C VAL A 22 -5.56 -2.51 7.97
N LEU A 23 -6.63 -2.07 7.32
CA LEU A 23 -7.47 -0.94 7.74
C LEU A 23 -8.83 -1.39 8.25
N ASN A 24 -9.47 -2.38 7.62
CA ASN A 24 -10.69 -3.01 8.12
C ASN A 24 -10.32 -4.29 8.89
N THR A 25 -10.05 -4.15 10.17
CA THR A 25 -9.56 -5.24 11.02
C THR A 25 -10.66 -6.22 11.41
N GLU A 26 -10.29 -7.50 11.62
CA GLU A 26 -11.22 -8.52 12.13
C GLU A 26 -11.79 -8.11 13.48
N PHE A 27 -10.96 -7.57 14.37
CA PHE A 27 -11.42 -7.06 15.68
C PHE A 27 -12.51 -6.00 15.54
N TYR A 28 -12.33 -5.03 14.64
CA TYR A 28 -13.31 -3.95 14.47
C TYR A 28 -14.64 -4.49 13.89
N GLN A 29 -14.55 -5.45 12.95
CA GLN A 29 -15.72 -6.13 12.41
C GLN A 29 -16.50 -6.89 13.50
N GLU A 30 -15.78 -7.60 14.40
CA GLU A 30 -16.41 -8.26 15.54
C GLU A 30 -17.11 -7.26 16.48
N VAL A 31 -16.46 -6.14 16.79
CA VAL A 31 -17.05 -5.09 17.64
C VAL A 31 -18.34 -4.51 17.03
N LEU A 32 -18.32 -4.23 15.74
CA LEU A 32 -19.53 -3.72 15.04
C LEU A 32 -20.66 -4.76 15.07
N ASN A 33 -20.34 -6.03 14.82
CA ASN A 33 -21.32 -7.13 14.88
C ASN A 33 -21.91 -7.30 16.28
N GLN A 34 -21.09 -7.27 17.34
CA GLN A 34 -21.56 -7.35 18.73
C GLN A 34 -22.46 -6.17 19.11
N GLN A 35 -22.24 -4.99 18.53
CA GLN A 35 -23.04 -3.81 18.73
C GLN A 35 -24.27 -3.74 17.80
N CYS A 36 -24.51 -4.76 16.98
CA CYS A 36 -25.57 -4.77 15.95
C CYS A 36 -25.49 -3.55 15.01
N LYS A 37 -24.30 -3.07 14.72
CA LYS A 37 -24.03 -1.97 13.79
C LYS A 37 -23.68 -2.51 12.40
N ASN A 38 -23.94 -1.71 11.38
CA ASN A 38 -23.48 -2.01 10.05
C ASN A 38 -21.95 -2.06 10.03
N TRP A 39 -21.38 -3.12 9.46
CA TRP A 39 -19.95 -3.29 9.28
C TRP A 39 -19.44 -2.74 7.93
N GLN A 40 -20.37 -2.31 7.08
CA GLN A 40 -20.07 -1.74 5.76
C GLN A 40 -21.00 -0.57 5.46
N ASP A 41 -20.56 0.30 4.55
CA ASP A 41 -21.33 1.34 3.90
C ASP A 41 -21.41 1.08 2.37
N GLU A 42 -21.84 2.06 1.60
CA GLU A 42 -21.90 1.95 0.12
C GLU A 42 -20.56 1.80 -0.58
N HIS A 43 -19.45 2.10 0.13
CA HIS A 43 -18.08 1.97 -0.37
C HIS A 43 -17.39 0.69 0.13
N GLY A 44 -18.05 -0.18 0.88
CA GLY A 44 -17.53 -1.44 1.38
C GLY A 44 -17.31 -1.48 2.89
N ALA A 45 -16.47 -2.41 3.38
CA ALA A 45 -16.22 -2.59 4.81
C ALA A 45 -15.68 -1.31 5.48
N LEU A 46 -16.15 -1.02 6.70
CA LEU A 46 -15.71 0.14 7.46
C LEU A 46 -14.30 -0.07 8.00
N PHE A 47 -13.48 0.97 7.94
CA PHE A 47 -12.11 0.94 8.44
C PHE A 47 -12.06 1.18 9.95
N ASP A 48 -11.18 0.47 10.64
CA ASP A 48 -10.90 0.65 12.06
C ASP A 48 -10.25 2.02 12.29
N SER A 49 -10.89 2.82 13.15
CA SER A 49 -10.39 4.15 13.50
C SER A 49 -9.00 4.16 14.11
N ASN A 50 -8.59 3.07 14.80
CA ASN A 50 -7.26 2.94 15.36
C ASN A 50 -6.22 2.70 14.26
N ALA A 51 -6.50 1.80 13.29
CA ALA A 51 -5.63 1.57 12.14
C ALA A 51 -5.50 2.85 11.28
N VAL A 52 -6.62 3.55 11.01
CA VAL A 52 -6.63 4.84 10.30
C VAL A 52 -5.82 5.90 11.04
N LYS A 53 -5.89 5.96 12.38
CA LYS A 53 -5.05 6.86 13.18
C LYS A 53 -3.56 6.59 13.01
N GLN A 54 -3.17 5.32 12.94
CA GLN A 54 -1.76 4.96 12.72
C GLN A 54 -1.31 5.27 11.28
N LEU A 55 -2.17 5.04 10.29
CA LEU A 55 -1.90 5.48 8.92
C LEU A 55 -1.70 7.00 8.85
N LYS A 56 -2.56 7.78 9.53
CA LYS A 56 -2.39 9.24 9.62
C LYS A 56 -1.03 9.62 10.18
N ARG A 57 -0.59 8.95 11.24
CA ARG A 57 0.72 9.19 11.85
C ARG A 57 1.88 8.89 10.89
N ILE A 58 1.78 7.82 10.09
CA ILE A 58 2.75 7.51 9.04
C ILE A 58 2.80 8.64 8.00
N ILE A 59 1.64 9.04 7.49
CA ILE A 59 1.55 10.11 6.47
C ILE A 59 2.11 11.42 7.00
N ASP A 60 1.73 11.83 8.21
CA ASP A 60 2.22 13.08 8.83
C ASP A 60 3.75 13.08 9.00
N ALA A 61 4.37 11.92 9.28
CA ALA A 61 5.80 11.80 9.51
C ALA A 61 6.63 11.65 8.23
N THR A 62 6.05 11.16 7.14
CA THR A 62 6.79 10.77 5.93
C THR A 62 6.41 11.57 4.69
N ASN A 63 5.21 12.14 4.66
CA ASN A 63 4.57 12.74 3.49
C ASN A 63 4.53 11.78 2.29
N ALA A 64 4.37 10.48 2.54
CA ALA A 64 4.30 9.46 1.51
C ALA A 64 2.96 9.50 0.76
N ASP A 65 3.01 9.20 -0.54
CA ASP A 65 1.84 8.94 -1.36
C ASP A 65 1.41 7.46 -1.23
N ILE A 66 0.14 7.17 -1.49
CA ILE A 66 -0.44 5.84 -1.40
C ILE A 66 -0.70 5.29 -2.81
N VAL A 67 -0.26 4.06 -3.03
CA VAL A 67 -0.66 3.21 -4.17
C VAL A 67 -1.44 2.04 -3.60
N VAL A 68 -2.68 1.86 -4.06
CA VAL A 68 -3.54 0.79 -3.54
C VAL A 68 -3.09 -0.55 -4.11
N GLU A 69 -2.78 -1.48 -3.22
CA GLU A 69 -2.45 -2.88 -3.49
C GLU A 69 -3.42 -3.79 -2.71
N SER A 70 -4.69 -3.69 -3.03
CA SER A 70 -5.79 -4.42 -2.41
C SER A 70 -6.71 -5.00 -3.48
N SER A 71 -7.45 -6.04 -3.15
CA SER A 71 -8.53 -6.56 -4.02
C SER A 71 -9.54 -5.48 -4.41
N TRP A 72 -9.69 -4.44 -3.60
CA TRP A 72 -10.59 -3.30 -3.87
C TRP A 72 -10.19 -2.48 -5.10
N LYS A 73 -8.92 -2.54 -5.53
CA LYS A 73 -8.42 -1.85 -6.75
C LYS A 73 -9.18 -2.21 -8.03
N TYR A 74 -9.84 -3.38 -8.05
CA TYR A 74 -10.68 -3.79 -9.19
C TYR A 74 -11.88 -2.87 -9.44
N LEU A 75 -12.25 -2.03 -8.46
CA LEU A 75 -13.25 -0.98 -8.64
C LEU A 75 -12.70 0.23 -9.43
N GLY A 76 -11.38 0.30 -9.62
CA GLY A 76 -10.70 1.36 -10.34
C GLY A 76 -10.19 2.50 -9.46
N LEU A 77 -9.24 3.27 -10.00
CA LEU A 77 -8.56 4.35 -9.27
C LEU A 77 -9.53 5.45 -8.80
N ASP A 78 -10.51 5.80 -9.63
CA ASP A 78 -11.46 6.87 -9.29
C ASP A 78 -12.34 6.46 -8.10
N ALA A 79 -12.79 5.20 -8.06
CA ALA A 79 -13.55 4.67 -6.92
C ALA A 79 -12.71 4.65 -5.63
N MET A 80 -11.40 4.30 -5.73
CA MET A 80 -10.50 4.36 -4.57
C MET A 80 -10.31 5.77 -4.04
N LYS A 81 -10.19 6.76 -4.93
CA LYS A 81 -10.09 8.18 -4.54
C LYS A 81 -11.38 8.69 -3.92
N GLU A 82 -12.53 8.35 -4.50
CA GLU A 82 -13.84 8.72 -3.97
C GLU A 82 -14.04 8.18 -2.55
N LEU A 83 -13.80 6.88 -2.32
CA LEU A 83 -13.83 6.26 -1.00
C LEU A 83 -12.93 7.00 -0.01
N TRP A 84 -11.72 7.38 -0.44
CA TRP A 84 -10.75 8.07 0.41
C TRP A 84 -11.24 9.44 0.84
N GLU A 85 -11.81 10.21 -0.10
CA GLU A 85 -12.35 11.54 0.14
C GLU A 85 -13.62 11.50 1.01
N VAL A 86 -14.59 10.64 0.68
CA VAL A 86 -15.85 10.51 1.42
C VAL A 86 -15.62 10.12 2.88
N ARG A 87 -14.66 9.23 3.14
CA ARG A 87 -14.30 8.80 4.50
C ARG A 87 -13.28 9.74 5.17
N ASN A 88 -12.85 10.82 4.50
CA ASN A 88 -11.86 11.78 4.98
C ASN A 88 -10.60 11.09 5.53
N LEU A 89 -10.03 10.17 4.74
CA LEU A 89 -8.87 9.36 5.12
C LEU A 89 -7.55 10.11 4.92
N PRO A 90 -6.50 9.78 5.70
CA PRO A 90 -5.22 10.48 5.65
C PRO A 90 -4.40 10.12 4.40
N GLY A 91 -3.64 11.09 3.90
CA GLY A 91 -2.76 10.92 2.76
C GLY A 91 -3.49 11.04 1.43
N ARG A 92 -2.80 10.68 0.36
CA ARG A 92 -3.30 10.82 -1.00
C ARG A 92 -3.10 9.52 -1.79
N ILE A 93 -4.17 8.95 -2.31
CA ILE A 93 -4.09 7.88 -3.30
C ILE A 93 -3.68 8.51 -4.64
N ILE A 94 -2.54 8.07 -5.16
CA ILE A 94 -2.03 8.54 -6.45
C ILE A 94 -2.26 7.53 -7.58
N ASP A 95 -2.30 6.23 -7.25
CA ASP A 95 -2.43 5.17 -8.24
C ASP A 95 -2.93 3.86 -7.59
N ILE A 96 -3.15 2.86 -8.42
CA ILE A 96 -3.38 1.46 -8.06
C ILE A 96 -2.34 0.60 -8.77
N THR A 97 -1.96 -0.55 -8.22
CA THR A 97 -1.10 -1.49 -8.94
C THR A 97 -1.86 -2.16 -10.10
N PRO A 98 -1.15 -2.58 -11.16
CA PRO A 98 -1.81 -3.25 -12.29
C PRO A 98 -2.36 -4.62 -11.86
N SER A 99 -3.56 -4.96 -12.35
CA SER A 99 -4.18 -6.28 -12.13
C SER A 99 -3.77 -7.30 -13.19
N THR A 100 -3.16 -6.83 -14.28
CA THR A 100 -2.67 -7.67 -15.38
C THR A 100 -1.23 -7.31 -15.65
N ILE A 101 -0.36 -8.29 -15.55
CA ILE A 101 1.07 -8.15 -15.89
C ILE A 101 1.23 -8.42 -17.38
N SER A 102 1.90 -7.50 -18.09
CA SER A 102 2.14 -7.69 -19.53
C SER A 102 3.16 -8.79 -19.77
N ASP A 103 2.98 -9.55 -20.87
CA ASP A 103 3.95 -10.57 -21.30
C ASP A 103 5.33 -9.96 -21.55
N GLU A 104 5.39 -8.73 -22.07
CA GLU A 104 6.64 -7.98 -22.27
C GLU A 104 7.40 -7.75 -20.95
N TYR A 105 6.69 -7.38 -19.89
CA TYR A 105 7.29 -7.22 -18.56
C TYR A 105 7.79 -8.55 -18.01
N LEU A 106 6.98 -9.61 -18.14
CA LEU A 106 7.36 -10.95 -17.66
C LEU A 106 8.60 -11.49 -18.38
N LEU A 107 8.75 -11.21 -19.68
CA LEU A 107 9.90 -11.63 -20.49
C LEU A 107 11.15 -10.76 -20.23
N SER A 108 10.99 -9.50 -19.87
CA SER A 108 12.11 -8.56 -19.60
C SER A 108 12.72 -8.68 -18.20
N SER A 109 12.01 -9.34 -17.29
CA SER A 109 12.41 -9.50 -15.91
C SER A 109 13.06 -10.87 -15.70
N ASP A 110 13.97 -11.02 -14.71
CA ASP A 110 14.52 -12.31 -14.28
C ASP A 110 13.46 -13.28 -13.70
N LEU A 111 12.22 -13.13 -14.18
CA LEU A 111 11.05 -13.88 -13.76
C LEU A 111 10.84 -15.17 -14.56
N GLU A 112 11.78 -15.53 -15.43
CA GLU A 112 11.72 -16.76 -16.27
C GLU A 112 11.47 -18.05 -15.48
N ASN A 113 11.73 -18.02 -14.18
CA ASN A 113 11.56 -19.16 -13.28
C ASN A 113 10.33 -19.05 -12.34
N ILE A 114 9.47 -18.03 -12.51
CA ILE A 114 8.31 -17.87 -11.65
C ILE A 114 7.26 -18.91 -12.01
N HIS A 115 6.83 -19.66 -10.99
CA HIS A 115 5.75 -20.62 -11.14
C HIS A 115 4.45 -19.91 -11.58
N PRO A 116 3.66 -20.46 -12.51
CA PRO A 116 2.42 -19.82 -13.01
C PRO A 116 1.44 -19.39 -11.92
N SER A 117 1.43 -20.04 -10.76
CA SER A 117 0.61 -19.65 -9.60
C SER A 117 1.01 -18.31 -8.99
N MET A 118 2.22 -17.81 -9.29
CA MET A 118 2.70 -16.51 -8.79
C MET A 118 2.35 -15.34 -9.73
N LEU A 119 1.76 -15.60 -10.89
CA LEU A 119 1.36 -14.53 -11.83
C LEU A 119 0.34 -13.54 -11.25
N HIS A 120 -0.33 -13.90 -10.16
CA HIS A 120 -1.23 -13.04 -9.40
C HIS A 120 -0.61 -12.60 -8.05
N CYS A 121 0.70 -12.74 -7.89
CA CYS A 121 1.40 -12.31 -6.70
C CYS A 121 1.45 -10.78 -6.64
N LYS A 122 0.95 -10.19 -5.54
CA LYS A 122 1.00 -8.74 -5.28
C LYS A 122 2.42 -8.19 -5.48
N GLY A 123 3.45 -8.94 -5.10
CA GLY A 123 4.85 -8.55 -5.30
C GLY A 123 5.24 -8.32 -6.76
N ILE A 124 4.70 -9.10 -7.72
CA ILE A 124 4.92 -8.90 -9.15
C ILE A 124 4.19 -7.65 -9.64
N GLU A 125 2.96 -7.43 -9.19
CA GLU A 125 2.18 -6.24 -9.54
C GLU A 125 2.86 -4.96 -9.03
N ILE A 126 3.41 -4.98 -7.81
CA ILE A 126 4.24 -3.90 -7.24
C ILE A 126 5.49 -3.67 -8.09
N SER A 127 6.24 -4.72 -8.44
CA SER A 127 7.43 -4.60 -9.28
C SER A 127 7.11 -4.04 -10.65
N SER A 128 6.00 -4.47 -11.26
CA SER A 128 5.51 -3.92 -12.52
C SER A 128 5.14 -2.43 -12.41
N TRP A 129 4.57 -2.01 -11.28
CA TRP A 129 4.30 -0.59 -11.03
C TRP A 129 5.61 0.21 -10.88
N LEU A 130 6.57 -0.30 -10.09
CA LEU A 130 7.86 0.35 -9.86
C LEU A 130 8.68 0.48 -11.15
N SER A 131 8.61 -0.48 -12.06
CA SER A 131 9.36 -0.45 -13.33
C SER A 131 9.02 0.74 -14.23
N LYS A 132 7.84 1.35 -14.07
CA LYS A 132 7.45 2.57 -14.77
C LYS A 132 8.30 3.79 -14.37
N PHE A 133 9.05 3.70 -13.28
CA PHE A 133 9.79 4.79 -12.65
C PHE A 133 11.28 4.49 -12.47
N GLU A 134 11.87 3.61 -13.30
CA GLU A 134 13.27 3.15 -13.20
C GLU A 134 14.32 4.28 -13.10
N THR A 135 14.00 5.47 -13.59
CA THR A 135 14.87 6.64 -13.54
C THR A 135 14.66 7.53 -12.30
N GLN A 136 13.72 7.19 -11.43
CA GLN A 136 13.36 7.95 -10.24
C GLN A 136 13.84 7.23 -8.98
N ASP A 137 14.37 7.99 -8.03
CA ASP A 137 14.68 7.46 -6.70
C ASP A 137 13.39 7.36 -5.89
N ILE A 138 12.84 6.14 -5.77
CA ILE A 138 11.62 5.83 -5.04
C ILE A 138 11.97 5.03 -3.80
N ARG A 139 11.60 5.54 -2.65
CA ARG A 139 11.59 4.79 -1.39
C ARG A 139 10.18 4.28 -1.14
N TYR A 140 10.04 3.00 -0.85
CA TYR A 140 8.70 2.43 -0.68
C TYR A 140 8.63 1.48 0.50
N VAL A 141 7.39 1.23 0.94
CA VAL A 141 7.02 0.21 1.91
C VAL A 141 5.77 -0.51 1.43
N ILE A 142 5.64 -1.78 1.75
CA ILE A 142 4.46 -2.62 1.49
C ILE A 142 3.84 -2.93 2.84
N ILE A 143 2.54 -2.64 2.99
CA ILE A 143 1.77 -2.90 4.21
C ILE A 143 0.64 -3.85 3.85
N ASP A 144 0.72 -5.10 4.32
CA ASP A 144 -0.19 -6.18 3.93
C ASP A 144 -0.30 -7.21 5.07
N ASP A 145 -1.40 -7.91 5.19
CA ASP A 145 -1.60 -9.00 6.15
C ASP A 145 -1.25 -10.38 5.57
N GLU A 146 -1.01 -10.46 4.26
CA GLU A 146 -0.61 -11.67 3.56
C GLU A 146 0.83 -11.61 3.07
N TYR A 147 1.53 -12.76 3.17
CA TYR A 147 2.91 -12.89 2.66
C TYR A 147 2.91 -13.24 1.16
N VAL A 148 2.52 -12.28 0.32
CA VAL A 148 2.37 -12.44 -1.14
C VAL A 148 3.29 -11.51 -1.92
N ILE A 149 4.55 -11.40 -1.46
CA ILE A 149 5.59 -10.53 -2.00
C ILE A 149 6.76 -11.32 -2.57
N LEU A 150 7.65 -10.66 -3.31
CA LEU A 150 8.91 -11.24 -3.78
C LEU A 150 9.99 -11.17 -2.69
N ASP A 151 10.93 -12.10 -2.67
CA ASP A 151 12.05 -12.13 -1.71
C ASP A 151 12.85 -10.81 -1.70
N SER A 152 13.02 -10.19 -2.86
CA SER A 152 13.69 -8.89 -3.00
C SER A 152 12.96 -7.73 -2.31
N GLN A 153 11.66 -7.89 -2.00
CA GLN A 153 10.83 -6.88 -1.36
C GLN A 153 10.77 -7.00 0.16
N LEU A 154 11.32 -8.09 0.72
CA LEU A 154 11.33 -8.34 2.17
C LEU A 154 11.82 -7.17 3.02
N PRO A 155 12.90 -6.43 2.65
CA PRO A 155 13.35 -5.28 3.42
C PRO A 155 12.35 -4.11 3.49
N HIS A 156 11.37 -4.10 2.60
CA HIS A 156 10.34 -3.07 2.47
C HIS A 156 8.97 -3.53 2.93
N PHE A 157 8.86 -4.74 3.47
CA PHE A 157 7.59 -5.38 3.78
C PHE A 157 7.28 -5.33 5.28
N ILE A 158 6.06 -4.90 5.61
CA ILE A 158 5.51 -4.90 6.96
C ILE A 158 4.29 -5.82 6.97
N LEU A 159 4.48 -7.02 7.52
CA LEU A 159 3.40 -7.97 7.75
C LEU A 159 2.50 -7.49 8.89
N ILE A 160 1.21 -7.41 8.63
CA ILE A 160 0.18 -6.98 9.56
C ILE A 160 -0.55 -8.21 10.12
N ASN A 161 -0.94 -8.15 11.39
CA ASN A 161 -1.89 -9.09 11.96
C ASN A 161 -3.31 -8.61 11.59
N PRO A 162 -4.12 -9.39 10.84
CA PRO A 162 -5.43 -8.95 10.36
C PRO A 162 -6.43 -8.64 11.48
N TYR A 163 -6.21 -9.20 12.67
CA TYR A 163 -7.04 -8.90 13.84
C TYR A 163 -6.77 -7.49 14.39
N GLU A 164 -5.51 -7.01 14.35
CA GLU A 164 -5.09 -5.75 14.97
C GLU A 164 -4.98 -4.59 13.97
N GLY A 165 -4.72 -4.89 12.69
CA GLY A 165 -4.40 -3.88 11.69
C GLY A 165 -3.07 -3.16 11.95
N ILE A 166 -2.96 -1.93 11.45
CA ILE A 166 -1.76 -1.11 11.67
C ILE A 166 -1.69 -0.70 13.14
N THR A 167 -0.76 -1.29 13.88
CA THR A 167 -0.45 -0.91 15.27
C THR A 167 0.55 0.25 15.34
N GLU A 168 0.74 0.82 16.53
CA GLU A 168 1.76 1.85 16.75
C GLU A 168 3.18 1.35 16.45
N GLU A 169 3.48 0.10 16.81
CA GLU A 169 4.76 -0.54 16.53
C GLU A 169 5.00 -0.64 15.02
N LYS A 170 4.00 -1.14 14.28
CA LYS A 170 4.07 -1.27 12.82
C LYS A 170 4.20 0.10 12.14
N ALA A 171 3.47 1.11 12.62
CA ALA A 171 3.62 2.48 12.12
C ALA A 171 5.04 3.02 12.32
N ASN A 172 5.69 2.75 13.46
CA ASN A 172 7.08 3.15 13.70
C ASN A 172 8.04 2.47 12.72
N GLN A 173 7.85 1.17 12.43
CA GLN A 173 8.66 0.44 11.45
C GLN A 173 8.52 1.06 10.05
N VAL A 174 7.29 1.35 9.61
CA VAL A 174 7.01 2.02 8.33
C VAL A 174 7.71 3.38 8.24
N ILE A 175 7.59 4.20 9.30
CA ILE A 175 8.21 5.53 9.37
C ILE A 175 9.74 5.42 9.28
N SER A 176 10.34 4.43 9.95
CA SER A 176 11.79 4.19 9.85
C SER A 176 12.21 3.88 8.41
N ILE A 177 11.58 2.89 7.76
CA ILE A 177 11.90 2.50 6.38
C ILE A 177 11.79 3.69 5.42
N LEU A 178 10.73 4.50 5.56
CA LEU A 178 10.49 5.61 4.64
C LEU A 178 11.38 6.84 4.91
N ASN A 179 12.04 6.94 6.06
CA ASN A 179 12.88 8.07 6.44
C ASN A 179 14.39 7.78 6.48
N GLU A 180 14.80 6.51 6.27
CA GLU A 180 16.21 6.14 6.12
C GLU A 180 16.85 6.80 4.89
#